data_dee68ab5a17bfd0f3fbc2965a1a437a6
#
_entry.id   dee68ab5a17bfd0f3fbc2965a1a437a6
#
_cell.length_a   1.000
_cell.length_b   1.000
_cell.length_c   1.000
_cell.angle_alpha   90.00
_cell.angle_beta   90.00
_cell.angle_gamma   90.00
#
_symmetry.space_group_name_H-M   'P 1'
#
loop_
_entity.id
_entity.type
_entity.pdbx_description
1 polymer ?
#
loop_
_entity_poly.entity_id
_entity_poly.type
_entity_poly.pdbx_seq_one_letter_code
_entity_poly.pdbx_strand_id
1 'polypeptide(L)'
;MHRGLIIDVETTGLDPRVDEILELAAVPFQYDTARDCVSALPGAYVGLREPSVPIGRQAAALHGITNAMVAGAALDDDRIAALVTQADFLVAHNAQFDYGFVTRAYPLATRRPWLCSLRQIDWARHGYFAKGLGALAAAHRVAALQAHRAAGDCQTLLQLLACASTDGASYCAELLSHLPAAPTPRFHTPIRPH
;
A
#
# COMPACT_ATOMS: atom_id res chain seq x y z
N MET A 1 -0.83 8.58 -17.12
CA MET A 1 -1.59 8.55 -15.85
C MET A 1 -1.65 7.12 -15.36
N HIS A 2 -1.27 6.88 -14.10
CA HIS A 2 -1.38 5.59 -13.43
C HIS A 2 -2.27 5.73 -12.21
N ARG A 3 -3.08 4.72 -11.91
CA ARG A 3 -3.91 4.65 -10.69
C ARG A 3 -3.30 3.65 -9.73
N GLY A 4 -2.77 4.13 -8.63
CA GLY A 4 -2.24 3.30 -7.55
C GLY A 4 -3.23 3.17 -6.40
N LEU A 5 -3.06 2.12 -5.59
CA LEU A 5 -3.73 1.95 -4.32
C LEU A 5 -2.68 1.68 -3.25
N ILE A 6 -2.53 2.58 -2.29
CA ILE A 6 -1.72 2.32 -1.11
C ILE A 6 -2.56 1.48 -0.16
N ILE A 7 -1.99 0.38 0.31
CA ILE A 7 -2.61 -0.52 1.30
C ILE A 7 -1.68 -0.68 2.48
N ASP A 8 -2.25 -0.70 3.67
CA ASP A 8 -1.58 -1.01 4.92
C ASP A 8 -2.52 -1.79 5.83
N VAL A 9 -1.99 -2.71 6.62
CA VAL A 9 -2.77 -3.55 7.54
C VAL A 9 -2.15 -3.61 8.92
N GLU A 10 -2.99 -3.54 9.96
CA GLU A 10 -2.66 -3.94 11.32
C GLU A 10 -3.21 -5.34 11.59
N THR A 11 -2.48 -6.16 12.33
CA THR A 11 -2.74 -7.59 12.43
C THR A 11 -2.59 -8.11 13.86
N THR A 12 -3.09 -9.31 14.13
CA THR A 12 -2.92 -9.98 15.45
C THR A 12 -1.48 -10.46 15.69
N GLY A 13 -0.67 -10.57 14.63
CA GLY A 13 0.72 -11.01 14.68
C GLY A 13 1.39 -10.95 13.31
N LEU A 14 2.49 -11.67 13.11
CA LEU A 14 3.37 -11.52 11.95
C LEU A 14 3.22 -12.60 10.88
N ASP A 15 2.52 -13.70 11.16
CA ASP A 15 2.40 -14.84 10.25
C ASP A 15 1.03 -14.87 9.57
N PRO A 16 0.94 -14.50 8.28
CA PRO A 16 -0.35 -14.45 7.57
C PRO A 16 -1.05 -15.81 7.45
N ARG A 17 -0.39 -16.93 7.81
CA ARG A 17 -1.03 -18.26 7.80
C ARG A 17 -1.93 -18.49 9.02
N VAL A 18 -1.66 -17.84 10.13
CA VAL A 18 -2.34 -18.04 11.42
C VAL A 18 -2.89 -16.75 12.01
N ASP A 19 -2.28 -15.60 11.69
CA ASP A 19 -2.70 -14.30 12.18
C ASP A 19 -3.75 -13.66 11.26
N GLU A 20 -4.48 -12.67 11.79
CA GLU A 20 -5.61 -12.04 11.14
C GLU A 20 -5.45 -10.52 11.02
N ILE A 21 -6.07 -9.95 9.98
CA ILE A 21 -6.19 -8.50 9.82
C ILE A 21 -7.13 -7.94 10.90
N LEU A 22 -6.70 -6.89 11.57
CA LEU A 22 -7.46 -6.11 12.55
C LEU A 22 -7.94 -4.78 11.99
N GLU A 23 -7.08 -4.10 11.25
CA GLU A 23 -7.39 -2.87 10.53
C GLU A 23 -6.85 -3.00 9.11
N LEU A 24 -7.60 -2.48 8.15
CA LEU A 24 -7.15 -2.33 6.77
C LEU A 24 -7.45 -0.91 6.32
N ALA A 25 -6.44 -0.24 5.79
CA ALA A 25 -6.59 1.01 5.08
C ALA A 25 -6.23 0.84 3.60
N ALA A 26 -6.97 1.53 2.74
CA ALA A 26 -6.75 1.55 1.30
C ALA A 26 -6.96 2.98 0.79
N VAL A 27 -5.90 3.60 0.27
CA VAL A 27 -5.90 4.99 -0.19
C VAL A 27 -5.61 5.03 -1.68
N PRO A 28 -6.64 5.28 -2.52
CA PRO A 28 -6.45 5.41 -3.96
C PRO A 28 -5.74 6.73 -4.28
N PHE A 29 -4.84 6.68 -5.25
CA PHE A 29 -4.14 7.84 -5.77
C PHE A 29 -3.90 7.74 -7.27
N GLN A 30 -3.55 8.86 -7.88
CA GLN A 30 -3.06 8.86 -9.26
C GLN A 30 -1.69 9.50 -9.35
N TYR A 31 -0.93 9.04 -10.32
CA TYR A 31 0.35 9.60 -10.69
C TYR A 31 0.32 10.08 -12.14
N ASP A 32 0.61 11.37 -12.32
CA ASP A 32 0.77 12.00 -13.64
C ASP A 32 2.25 11.97 -14.05
N THR A 33 2.60 11.08 -14.97
CA THR A 33 3.98 10.92 -15.45
C THR A 33 4.50 12.14 -16.22
N ALA A 34 3.60 12.94 -16.83
CA ALA A 34 4.01 14.12 -17.60
C ALA A 34 4.38 15.30 -16.68
N ARG A 35 3.76 15.36 -15.49
CA ARG A 35 3.96 16.44 -14.52
C ARG A 35 4.77 16.00 -13.30
N ASP A 36 5.09 14.73 -13.19
CA ASP A 36 5.67 14.10 -11.99
C ASP A 36 4.88 14.50 -10.72
N CYS A 37 3.58 14.24 -10.74
CA CYS A 37 2.67 14.68 -9.68
C CYS A 37 1.84 13.52 -9.14
N VAL A 38 1.88 13.37 -7.82
CA VAL A 38 1.05 12.43 -7.05
C VAL A 38 -0.16 13.18 -6.52
N SER A 39 -1.35 12.64 -6.69
CA SER A 39 -2.60 13.22 -6.19
C SER A 39 -3.47 12.15 -5.55
N ALA A 40 -3.99 12.43 -4.35
CA ALA A 40 -4.99 11.57 -3.73
C ALA A 40 -6.25 11.52 -4.59
N LEU A 41 -6.88 10.35 -4.67
CA LEU A 41 -8.20 10.20 -5.25
C LEU A 41 -9.25 10.09 -4.14
N PRO A 42 -10.50 10.49 -4.40
CA PRO A 42 -11.58 10.28 -3.44
C PRO A 42 -11.86 8.77 -3.26
N GLY A 43 -12.44 8.43 -2.11
CA GLY A 43 -12.90 7.08 -1.87
C GLY A 43 -11.94 6.22 -1.03
N ALA A 44 -10.99 6.83 -0.31
CA ALA A 44 -10.20 6.11 0.69
C ALA A 44 -11.09 5.29 1.63
N TYR A 45 -10.60 4.14 2.03
CA TYR A 45 -11.25 3.22 2.95
C TYR A 45 -10.37 3.00 4.17
N VAL A 46 -10.99 2.89 5.32
CA VAL A 46 -10.40 2.34 6.54
C VAL A 46 -11.48 1.56 7.27
N GLY A 47 -11.16 0.37 7.75
CA GLY A 47 -12.08 -0.47 8.48
C GLY A 47 -11.37 -1.33 9.51
N LEU A 48 -12.10 -1.65 10.58
CA LEU A 48 -11.69 -2.61 11.61
C LEU A 48 -12.38 -3.94 11.38
N ARG A 49 -11.77 -5.01 11.90
CA ARG A 49 -12.33 -6.36 11.90
C ARG A 49 -12.12 -7.01 13.26
N GLU A 50 -13.15 -7.65 13.78
CA GLU A 50 -13.04 -8.52 14.94
C GLU A 50 -12.32 -9.82 14.54
N PRO A 51 -11.18 -10.15 15.17
CA PRO A 51 -10.47 -11.40 14.90
C PRO A 51 -11.17 -12.59 15.59
N SER A 52 -10.90 -13.81 15.11
CA SER A 52 -11.42 -15.05 15.71
C SER A 52 -10.78 -15.39 17.06
N VAL A 53 -9.64 -14.74 17.37
CA VAL A 53 -8.88 -14.91 18.63
C VAL A 53 -8.58 -13.56 19.27
N PRO A 54 -8.44 -13.48 20.61
CA PRO A 54 -8.13 -12.22 21.29
C PRO A 54 -6.79 -11.64 20.81
N ILE A 55 -6.76 -10.30 20.68
CA ILE A 55 -5.54 -9.56 20.30
C ILE A 55 -4.48 -9.71 21.38
N GLY A 56 -3.29 -10.16 20.96
CA GLY A 56 -2.15 -10.34 21.85
C GLY A 56 -1.61 -9.01 22.38
N ARG A 57 -1.01 -9.02 23.57
CA ARG A 57 -0.45 -7.80 24.21
C ARG A 57 0.59 -7.10 23.36
N GLN A 58 1.43 -7.85 22.64
CA GLN A 58 2.49 -7.27 21.80
C GLN A 58 1.91 -6.52 20.61
N ALA A 59 0.94 -7.11 19.92
CA ALA A 59 0.23 -6.47 18.81
C ALA A 59 -0.50 -5.21 19.30
N ALA A 60 -1.31 -5.33 20.37
CA ALA A 60 -2.01 -4.20 20.97
C ALA A 60 -1.08 -3.06 21.42
N ALA A 61 0.12 -3.38 21.93
CA ALA A 61 1.11 -2.37 22.33
C ALA A 61 1.71 -1.64 21.10
N LEU A 62 1.76 -2.27 19.92
CA LEU A 62 2.29 -1.68 18.70
C LEU A 62 1.29 -0.72 18.05
N HIS A 63 0.07 -1.18 17.74
CA HIS A 63 -0.91 -0.41 16.97
C HIS A 63 -2.04 0.20 17.82
N GLY A 64 -2.08 -0.10 19.11
CA GLY A 64 -3.09 0.47 20.03
C GLY A 64 -4.52 -0.06 19.85
N ILE A 65 -4.74 -1.02 18.93
CA ILE A 65 -6.08 -1.59 18.72
C ILE A 65 -6.37 -2.61 19.81
N THR A 66 -7.53 -2.47 20.46
CA THR A 66 -7.97 -3.35 21.54
C THR A 66 -9.15 -4.21 21.12
N ASN A 67 -9.39 -5.32 21.85
CA ASN A 67 -10.56 -6.17 21.60
C ASN A 67 -11.88 -5.38 21.66
N ALA A 68 -11.99 -4.37 22.53
CA ALA A 68 -13.18 -3.54 22.63
C ALA A 68 -13.41 -2.68 21.37
N MET A 69 -12.34 -2.25 20.68
CA MET A 69 -12.44 -1.43 19.46
C MET A 69 -12.92 -2.24 18.26
N VAL A 70 -12.60 -3.52 18.21
CA VAL A 70 -12.92 -4.39 17.07
C VAL A 70 -14.18 -5.23 17.28
N ALA A 71 -14.77 -5.22 18.49
CA ALA A 71 -15.94 -6.03 18.81
C ALA A 71 -17.11 -5.74 17.86
N GLY A 72 -17.60 -6.76 17.15
CA GLY A 72 -18.66 -6.66 16.14
C GLY A 72 -18.23 -5.98 14.84
N ALA A 73 -16.97 -5.60 14.68
CA ALA A 73 -16.48 -4.94 13.47
C ALA A 73 -16.24 -5.95 12.34
N ALA A 74 -16.58 -5.55 11.12
CA ALA A 74 -16.30 -6.30 9.89
C ALA A 74 -15.79 -5.35 8.80
N LEU A 75 -14.87 -5.84 7.97
CA LEU A 75 -14.42 -5.10 6.79
C LEU A 75 -15.53 -5.09 5.72
N ASP A 76 -15.58 -4.01 4.96
CA ASP A 76 -16.42 -3.91 3.76
C ASP A 76 -15.67 -4.55 2.58
N ASP A 77 -15.86 -5.85 2.42
CA ASP A 77 -15.15 -6.66 1.44
C ASP A 77 -15.44 -6.21 0.00
N ASP A 78 -16.68 -5.79 -0.30
CA ASP A 78 -17.07 -5.32 -1.62
C ASP A 78 -16.35 -4.01 -1.96
N ARG A 79 -16.23 -3.10 -1.01
CA ARG A 79 -15.53 -1.85 -1.19
C ARG A 79 -14.03 -2.06 -1.39
N ILE A 80 -13.42 -2.94 -0.60
CA ILE A 80 -11.99 -3.27 -0.74
C ILE A 80 -11.74 -3.92 -2.12
N ALA A 81 -12.58 -4.87 -2.52
CA ALA A 81 -12.49 -5.52 -3.82
C ALA A 81 -12.65 -4.51 -4.97
N ALA A 82 -13.56 -3.55 -4.86
CA ALA A 82 -13.75 -2.50 -5.84
C ALA A 82 -12.50 -1.61 -5.97
N LEU A 83 -11.89 -1.19 -4.85
CA LEU A 83 -10.67 -0.39 -4.86
C LEU A 83 -9.49 -1.13 -5.50
N VAL A 84 -9.29 -2.40 -5.13
CA VAL A 84 -8.24 -3.24 -5.73
C VAL A 84 -8.47 -3.43 -7.24
N THR A 85 -9.72 -3.60 -7.66
CA THR A 85 -10.07 -3.78 -9.08
C THR A 85 -9.82 -2.51 -9.91
N GLN A 86 -10.00 -1.33 -9.33
CA GLN A 86 -9.81 -0.05 -10.01
C GLN A 86 -8.33 0.38 -10.10
N ALA A 87 -7.45 -0.21 -9.30
CA ALA A 87 -6.03 0.12 -9.29
C ALA A 87 -5.26 -0.59 -10.41
N ASP A 88 -4.28 0.07 -11.00
CA ASP A 88 -3.32 -0.54 -11.93
C ASP A 88 -2.26 -1.35 -11.16
N PHE A 89 -1.91 -0.91 -9.94
CA PHE A 89 -0.92 -1.53 -9.04
C PHE A 89 -1.23 -1.19 -7.59
N LEU A 90 -0.66 -1.98 -6.68
CA LEU A 90 -0.76 -1.80 -5.24
C LEU A 90 0.60 -1.37 -4.67
N VAL A 91 0.58 -0.55 -3.63
CA VAL A 91 1.80 -0.06 -2.95
C VAL A 91 1.65 -0.26 -1.45
N ALA A 92 2.71 -0.74 -0.80
CA ALA A 92 2.82 -0.75 0.65
C ALA A 92 4.25 -0.42 1.10
N HIS A 93 4.42 0.00 2.36
CA HIS A 93 5.74 0.15 2.96
C HIS A 93 6.12 -1.15 3.67
N ASN A 94 7.08 -1.93 3.13
CA ASN A 94 7.33 -3.33 3.45
C ASN A 94 6.27 -4.30 2.89
N ALA A 95 5.91 -4.11 1.64
CA ALA A 95 4.81 -4.77 0.94
C ALA A 95 4.76 -6.30 1.07
N GLN A 96 5.86 -6.99 1.41
CA GLN A 96 5.85 -8.43 1.62
C GLN A 96 4.95 -8.84 2.80
N PHE A 97 4.89 -7.99 3.82
CA PHE A 97 4.01 -8.19 4.98
C PHE A 97 2.54 -8.05 4.56
N ASP A 98 2.17 -6.90 4.02
CA ASP A 98 0.79 -6.61 3.61
C ASP A 98 0.30 -7.58 2.53
N TYR A 99 1.16 -7.91 1.58
CA TYR A 99 0.87 -8.89 0.53
C TYR A 99 0.37 -10.22 1.11
N GLY A 100 1.06 -10.75 2.13
CA GLY A 100 0.70 -12.03 2.74
C GLY A 100 -0.72 -12.04 3.31
N PHE A 101 -1.09 -11.00 4.04
CA PHE A 101 -2.41 -10.87 4.66
C PHE A 101 -3.50 -10.50 3.64
N VAL A 102 -3.24 -9.49 2.81
CA VAL A 102 -4.22 -8.98 1.86
C VAL A 102 -4.54 -10.01 0.79
N THR A 103 -3.56 -10.73 0.24
CA THR A 103 -3.84 -11.72 -0.81
C THR A 103 -4.52 -12.98 -0.28
N ARG A 104 -4.33 -13.30 0.99
CA ARG A 104 -5.08 -14.39 1.65
C ARG A 104 -6.55 -14.01 1.86
N ALA A 105 -6.82 -12.78 2.30
CA ALA A 105 -8.18 -12.28 2.51
C ALA A 105 -8.88 -11.95 1.18
N TYR A 106 -8.14 -11.36 0.25
CA TYR A 106 -8.61 -10.87 -1.05
C TYR A 106 -7.75 -11.43 -2.20
N PRO A 107 -7.99 -12.67 -2.66
CA PRO A 107 -7.17 -13.32 -3.70
C PRO A 107 -7.07 -12.52 -5.00
N LEU A 108 -8.06 -11.67 -5.30
CA LEU A 108 -8.03 -10.79 -6.46
C LEU A 108 -6.83 -9.83 -6.46
N ALA A 109 -6.28 -9.50 -5.29
CA ALA A 109 -5.10 -8.64 -5.15
C ALA A 109 -3.81 -9.26 -5.73
N THR A 110 -3.77 -10.59 -5.92
CA THR A 110 -2.65 -11.27 -6.61
C THR A 110 -2.57 -10.92 -8.10
N ARG A 111 -3.66 -10.40 -8.68
CA ARG A 111 -3.72 -10.03 -10.10
C ARG A 111 -3.15 -8.66 -10.40
N ARG A 112 -2.78 -7.90 -9.37
CA ARG A 112 -2.18 -6.58 -9.50
C ARG A 112 -0.69 -6.64 -9.18
N PRO A 113 0.16 -5.90 -9.90
CA PRO A 113 1.54 -5.69 -9.48
C PRO A 113 1.58 -5.06 -8.09
N TRP A 114 2.50 -5.52 -7.24
CA TRP A 114 2.77 -4.95 -5.93
C TRP A 114 4.12 -4.24 -5.94
N LEU A 115 4.15 -3.03 -5.46
CA LEU A 115 5.34 -2.22 -5.30
C LEU A 115 5.63 -2.01 -3.80
N CYS A 116 6.92 -2.05 -3.46
CA CYS A 116 7.40 -1.93 -2.09
C CYS A 116 8.27 -0.67 -1.93
N SER A 117 7.74 0.38 -1.33
CA SER A 117 8.51 1.63 -1.13
C SER A 117 9.74 1.45 -0.25
N LEU A 118 9.73 0.48 0.70
CA LEU A 118 10.88 0.18 1.55
C LEU A 118 12.07 -0.40 0.76
N ARG A 119 11.79 -1.25 -0.26
CA ARG A 119 12.80 -2.08 -0.92
C ARG A 119 13.16 -1.62 -2.33
N GLN A 120 12.24 -0.96 -3.04
CA GLN A 120 12.38 -0.59 -4.45
C GLN A 120 12.79 0.87 -4.65
N ILE A 121 12.65 1.72 -3.63
CA ILE A 121 13.28 3.04 -3.63
C ILE A 121 14.68 2.89 -3.02
N ASP A 122 15.70 3.39 -3.71
CA ASP A 122 17.07 3.34 -3.20
C ASP A 122 17.34 4.47 -2.19
N TRP A 123 16.73 4.33 -1.02
CA TRP A 123 16.85 5.29 0.07
C TRP A 123 18.30 5.60 0.45
N ALA A 124 19.20 4.59 0.34
CA ALA A 124 20.61 4.78 0.67
C ALA A 124 21.31 5.72 -0.34
N ARG A 125 20.98 5.63 -1.64
CA ARG A 125 21.44 6.55 -2.67
C ARG A 125 21.00 7.99 -2.39
N HIS A 126 19.80 8.14 -1.82
CA HIS A 126 19.25 9.43 -1.41
C HIS A 126 19.75 9.92 -0.04
N GLY A 127 20.66 9.17 0.63
CA GLY A 127 21.24 9.54 1.92
C GLY A 127 20.42 9.09 3.14
N TYR A 128 19.38 8.27 2.97
CA TYR A 128 18.53 7.78 4.06
C TYR A 128 18.82 6.33 4.39
N PHE A 129 19.45 6.09 5.53
CA PHE A 129 19.80 4.72 5.98
C PHE A 129 18.75 4.12 6.92
N ALA A 130 18.05 4.95 7.69
CA ALA A 130 16.90 4.55 8.50
C ALA A 130 15.64 4.54 7.60
N LYS A 131 15.24 3.35 7.15
CA LYS A 131 14.24 3.17 6.09
C LYS A 131 12.81 2.94 6.62
N GLY A 132 12.60 2.95 7.93
CA GLY A 132 11.25 2.86 8.50
C GLY A 132 10.41 4.09 8.12
N LEU A 133 9.10 3.89 7.90
CA LEU A 133 8.20 4.94 7.39
C LEU A 133 8.26 6.22 8.25
N GLY A 134 8.20 6.08 9.58
CA GLY A 134 8.30 7.23 10.49
C GLY A 134 9.64 7.96 10.41
N ALA A 135 10.76 7.25 10.24
CA ALA A 135 12.09 7.86 10.10
C ALA A 135 12.20 8.63 8.77
N LEU A 136 11.69 8.05 7.68
CA LEU A 136 11.65 8.71 6.37
C LEU A 136 10.73 9.93 6.40
N ALA A 137 9.55 9.81 7.01
CA ALA A 137 8.62 10.93 7.16
C ALA A 137 9.27 12.10 7.92
N ALA A 138 9.94 11.83 9.04
CA ALA A 138 10.64 12.82 9.83
C ALA A 138 11.76 13.51 9.01
N ALA A 139 12.56 12.73 8.26
CA ALA A 139 13.64 13.24 7.43
C ALA A 139 13.13 14.17 6.31
N HIS A 140 11.94 13.88 5.76
CA HIS A 140 11.30 14.69 4.71
C HIS A 140 10.35 15.77 5.25
N ARG A 141 10.23 15.91 6.57
CA ARG A 141 9.28 16.83 7.23
C ARG A 141 7.83 16.59 6.82
N VAL A 142 7.52 15.34 6.51
CA VAL A 142 6.16 14.87 6.27
C VAL A 142 5.50 14.64 7.63
N ALA A 143 4.28 15.11 7.81
CA ALA A 143 3.55 14.88 9.04
C ALA A 143 3.20 13.38 9.15
N ALA A 144 3.79 12.69 10.12
CA ALA A 144 3.37 11.33 10.47
C ALA A 144 2.03 11.40 11.19
N LEU A 145 0.97 10.95 10.53
CA LEU A 145 -0.38 10.92 11.09
C LEU A 145 -0.58 9.57 11.76
N GLN A 146 -0.70 9.56 13.10
CA GLN A 146 -1.00 8.35 13.88
C GLN A 146 -0.20 7.11 13.44
N ALA A 147 1.10 7.11 13.69
CA ALA A 147 1.96 5.97 13.41
C ALA A 147 1.39 4.67 14.01
N HIS A 148 1.53 3.55 13.28
CA HIS A 148 0.93 2.26 13.61
C HIS A 148 -0.59 2.28 13.66
N ARG A 149 -1.18 3.05 12.76
CA ARG A 149 -2.59 2.98 12.38
C ARG A 149 -2.63 3.01 10.85
N ALA A 150 -3.24 2.00 10.27
CA ALA A 150 -3.17 1.76 8.83
C ALA A 150 -3.53 3.00 7.98
N ALA A 151 -4.53 3.77 8.38
CA ALA A 151 -4.89 5.00 7.69
C ALA A 151 -3.80 6.08 7.76
N GLY A 152 -3.15 6.24 8.91
CA GLY A 152 -2.06 7.19 9.12
C GLY A 152 -0.82 6.83 8.30
N ASP A 153 -0.49 5.55 8.28
CA ASP A 153 0.67 5.03 7.54
C ASP A 153 0.46 5.12 6.02
N CYS A 154 -0.75 4.82 5.52
CA CYS A 154 -1.10 5.06 4.11
C CYS A 154 -0.98 6.53 3.70
N GLN A 155 -1.47 7.47 4.53
CA GLN A 155 -1.39 8.90 4.22
C GLN A 155 0.05 9.42 4.30
N THR A 156 0.81 8.94 5.27
CA THR A 156 2.24 9.27 5.40
C THR A 156 3.01 8.78 4.16
N LEU A 157 2.75 7.55 3.73
CA LEU A 157 3.37 7.01 2.52
C LEU A 157 2.99 7.79 1.26
N LEU A 158 1.72 8.18 1.11
CA LEU A 158 1.28 9.00 -0.02
C LEU A 158 2.04 10.32 -0.12
N GLN A 159 2.19 11.03 1.01
CA GLN A 159 2.95 12.27 1.07
C GLN A 159 4.44 12.04 0.78
N LEU A 160 5.01 10.97 1.31
CA LEU A 160 6.41 10.61 1.08
C LEU A 160 6.68 10.32 -0.41
N LEU A 161 5.78 9.59 -1.07
CA LEU A 161 5.89 9.31 -2.51
C LEU A 161 5.83 10.56 -3.38
N ALA A 162 5.16 11.61 -2.91
CA ALA A 162 5.09 12.91 -3.59
C ALA A 162 6.32 13.79 -3.37
N CYS A 163 7.20 13.46 -2.42
CA CYS A 163 8.43 14.21 -2.19
C CYS A 163 9.41 14.04 -3.36
N ALA A 164 10.13 15.13 -3.66
CA ALA A 164 11.23 15.06 -4.61
C ALA A 164 12.43 14.32 -3.99
N SER A 165 13.02 13.44 -4.75
CA SER A 165 14.27 12.75 -4.45
C SER A 165 15.48 13.69 -4.65
N THR A 166 16.68 13.22 -4.33
CA THR A 166 17.92 13.96 -4.60
C THR A 166 18.17 14.20 -6.08
N ASP A 167 17.56 13.42 -6.96
CA ASP A 167 17.66 13.58 -8.42
C ASP A 167 16.61 14.55 -8.99
N GLY A 168 15.75 15.10 -8.14
CA GLY A 168 14.69 16.05 -8.50
C GLY A 168 13.37 15.43 -8.95
N ALA A 169 13.33 14.13 -9.25
CA ALA A 169 12.08 13.40 -9.53
C ALA A 169 11.40 12.96 -8.23
N SER A 170 10.10 12.71 -8.26
CA SER A 170 9.39 12.19 -7.09
C SER A 170 9.82 10.74 -6.75
N TYR A 171 9.71 10.35 -5.48
CA TYR A 171 9.91 8.93 -5.11
C TYR A 171 8.87 8.01 -5.77
N CYS A 172 7.72 8.55 -6.15
CA CYS A 172 6.73 7.81 -6.93
C CYS A 172 7.27 7.46 -8.33
N ALA A 173 7.96 8.39 -9.00
CA ALA A 173 8.59 8.14 -10.30
C ALA A 173 9.59 6.98 -10.23
N GLU A 174 10.47 7.00 -9.22
CA GLU A 174 11.45 5.92 -9.00
C GLU A 174 10.73 4.59 -8.72
N LEU A 175 9.75 4.57 -7.84
CA LEU A 175 9.00 3.38 -7.50
C LEU A 175 8.29 2.78 -8.72
N LEU A 176 7.69 3.61 -9.57
CA LEU A 176 6.98 3.15 -10.77
C LEU A 176 7.91 2.61 -11.86
N SER A 177 9.21 2.93 -11.83
CA SER A 177 10.18 2.32 -12.74
C SER A 177 10.29 0.80 -12.57
N HIS A 178 9.83 0.26 -11.44
CA HIS A 178 9.76 -1.18 -11.14
C HIS A 178 8.44 -1.84 -11.59
N LEU A 179 7.50 -1.09 -12.15
CA LEU A 179 6.31 -1.73 -12.73
C LEU A 179 6.72 -2.62 -13.90
N PRO A 180 6.18 -3.85 -13.99
CA PRO A 180 6.40 -4.68 -15.16
C PRO A 180 5.91 -3.94 -16.41
N ALA A 181 6.69 -3.98 -17.49
CA ALA A 181 6.26 -3.42 -18.76
C ALA A 181 4.89 -4.00 -19.14
N ALA A 182 3.96 -3.14 -19.53
CA ALA A 182 2.67 -3.61 -20.03
C ALA A 182 2.91 -4.61 -21.14
N PRO A 183 2.23 -5.77 -21.18
CA PRO A 183 2.39 -6.73 -22.26
C PRO A 183 2.10 -6.01 -23.58
N THR A 184 3.08 -6.02 -24.47
CA THR A 184 2.92 -5.41 -25.80
C THR A 184 1.72 -6.06 -26.48
N PRO A 185 0.72 -5.31 -26.97
CA PRO A 185 -0.40 -5.92 -27.65
C PRO A 185 0.13 -6.71 -28.85
N ARG A 186 -0.06 -8.04 -28.82
CA ARG A 186 0.25 -8.88 -29.99
C ARG A 186 -0.81 -8.59 -31.03
N PHE A 187 -0.51 -7.73 -31.99
CA PHE A 187 -1.34 -7.56 -33.18
C PHE A 187 -1.29 -8.89 -33.93
N HIS A 188 -2.39 -9.62 -33.92
CA HIS A 188 -2.57 -10.71 -34.86
C HIS A 188 -2.61 -10.13 -36.27
N THR A 189 -1.55 -10.39 -37.04
CA THR A 189 -1.58 -10.14 -38.48
C THR A 189 -2.74 -10.93 -39.07
N PRO A 190 -3.71 -10.32 -39.75
CA PRO A 190 -4.79 -11.08 -40.35
C PRO A 190 -4.20 -12.00 -41.44
N ILE A 191 -4.50 -13.30 -41.33
CA ILE A 191 -4.18 -14.31 -42.32
C ILE A 191 -4.96 -13.89 -43.59
N ARG A 192 -4.27 -13.54 -44.66
CA ARG A 192 -4.90 -13.35 -45.99
C ARG A 192 -5.44 -14.71 -46.46
N PRO A 193 -6.74 -14.78 -46.83
CA PRO A 193 -7.24 -15.96 -47.51
C PRO A 193 -6.63 -16.05 -48.89
N HIS A 194 -6.20 -17.27 -49.27
CA HIS A 194 -5.78 -17.64 -50.61
C HIS A 194 -6.95 -17.70 -51.56
#